data_889df69d7b6fbefee1075683bc2be6cb
#
_entry.id   889df69d7b6fbefee1075683bc2be6cb
#
_cell.length_a   1.000
_cell.length_b   1.000
_cell.length_c   1.000
_cell.angle_alpha   90.00
_cell.angle_beta   90.00
_cell.angle_gamma   90.00
#
_symmetry.space_group_name_H-M   'P 1'
#
loop_
_entity.id
_entity.type
_entity.pdbx_description
1 polymer ?
#
loop_
_entity_poly.entity_id
_entity_poly.type
_entity_poly.pdbx_seq_one_letter_code
_entity_poly.pdbx_strand_id
1 'polypeptide(L)'
;SVRPVALWWTAAGGMPDARTMGDVQAAIDYLRTLPYTNGKVGIIGFCSGGRQVVLGACTLKGVDAAVNCWGGGVTPRDSEPATPAMPKSPIDFIADMNTPMLGIFGNDDARPTPEEVNVLEAALKANNKTYEFHRYDNAGHGFFAVDRPSYAQEAAVAGWGEALAWFNKYLGGGAGANGQGAGQVPTAARV
;
A
#
# COMPACT_ATOMS: atom_id res chain seq x y z
N SER A 1 31.63 11.72 -5.47
CA SER A 1 30.21 12.04 -5.74
C SER A 1 29.36 10.85 -5.35
N VAL A 2 28.52 11.04 -4.33
CA VAL A 2 27.55 10.02 -3.90
C VAL A 2 26.51 9.92 -5.00
N ARG A 3 26.46 8.81 -5.75
CA ARG A 3 25.37 8.58 -6.70
C ARG A 3 24.07 8.43 -5.91
N PRO A 4 22.98 9.10 -6.33
CA PRO A 4 21.68 8.93 -5.66
C PRO A 4 21.30 7.45 -5.63
N VAL A 5 20.82 6.96 -4.50
CA VAL A 5 20.41 5.56 -4.29
C VAL A 5 19.43 5.09 -5.36
N ALA A 6 18.53 5.98 -5.81
CA ALA A 6 17.57 5.70 -6.88
C ALA A 6 18.21 5.26 -8.21
N LEU A 7 19.38 5.81 -8.58
CA LEU A 7 20.09 5.41 -9.81
C LEU A 7 20.70 4.00 -9.70
N TRP A 8 21.08 3.57 -8.53
CA TRP A 8 21.57 2.23 -8.27
C TRP A 8 20.50 1.16 -8.50
N TRP A 9 19.30 1.38 -8.00
CA TRP A 9 18.20 0.44 -8.15
C TRP A 9 17.73 0.32 -9.60
N THR A 10 17.69 1.43 -10.35
CA THR A 10 17.36 1.42 -11.78
C THR A 10 18.39 0.63 -12.60
N ALA A 11 19.67 0.82 -12.32
CA ALA A 11 20.74 0.09 -12.98
C ALA A 11 20.78 -1.42 -12.64
N ALA A 12 20.22 -1.81 -11.47
CA ALA A 12 20.12 -3.20 -11.03
C ALA A 12 18.84 -3.90 -11.49
N GLY A 13 18.02 -3.26 -12.34
CA GLY A 13 16.74 -3.83 -12.81
C GLY A 13 15.59 -3.71 -11.81
N GLY A 14 15.68 -2.77 -10.87
CA GLY A 14 14.68 -2.48 -9.84
C GLY A 14 15.16 -2.75 -8.42
N MET A 15 14.29 -2.51 -7.46
CA MET A 15 14.53 -2.83 -6.05
C MET A 15 14.37 -4.35 -5.85
N PRO A 16 15.39 -5.07 -5.33
CA PRO A 16 15.30 -6.52 -5.18
C PRO A 16 14.20 -6.92 -4.19
N ASP A 17 13.22 -7.67 -4.66
CA ASP A 17 12.09 -8.12 -3.86
C ASP A 17 12.51 -8.90 -2.61
N ALA A 18 13.43 -9.84 -2.75
CA ALA A 18 13.90 -10.66 -1.63
C ALA A 18 14.53 -9.81 -0.51
N ARG A 19 15.34 -8.80 -0.88
CA ARG A 19 15.95 -7.90 0.10
C ARG A 19 14.89 -7.02 0.77
N THR A 20 14.00 -6.42 -0.02
CA THR A 20 12.96 -5.55 0.51
C THR A 20 12.05 -6.32 1.49
N MET A 21 11.66 -7.53 1.12
CA MET A 21 10.84 -8.36 2.01
C MET A 21 11.60 -8.75 3.29
N GLY A 22 12.90 -9.05 3.19
CA GLY A 22 13.74 -9.31 4.37
C GLY A 22 13.83 -8.10 5.31
N ASP A 23 14.06 -6.91 4.77
CA ASP A 23 14.15 -5.68 5.55
C ASP A 23 12.79 -5.33 6.22
N VAL A 24 11.68 -5.50 5.49
CA VAL A 24 10.33 -5.28 6.05
C VAL A 24 9.99 -6.32 7.12
N GLN A 25 10.33 -7.60 6.91
CA GLN A 25 10.11 -8.64 7.93
C GLN A 25 10.88 -8.33 9.22
N ALA A 26 12.15 -7.92 9.10
CA ALA A 26 12.94 -7.54 10.27
C ALA A 26 12.32 -6.33 11.03
N ALA A 27 11.76 -5.36 10.30
CA ALA A 27 11.04 -4.24 10.90
C ALA A 27 9.76 -4.68 11.64
N ILE A 28 8.98 -5.59 11.04
CA ILE A 28 7.79 -6.18 11.67
C ILE A 28 8.16 -6.91 12.98
N ASP A 29 9.19 -7.76 12.90
CA ASP A 29 9.65 -8.53 14.05
C ASP A 29 10.12 -7.61 15.17
N TYR A 30 10.87 -6.55 14.83
CA TYR A 30 11.30 -5.54 15.80
C TYR A 30 10.12 -4.79 16.45
N LEU A 31 9.16 -4.30 15.65
CA LEU A 31 8.00 -3.59 16.16
C LEU A 31 7.19 -4.42 17.17
N ARG A 32 7.12 -5.73 16.95
CA ARG A 32 6.41 -6.66 17.85
C ARG A 32 7.13 -6.90 19.19
N THR A 33 8.41 -6.58 19.29
CA THR A 33 9.16 -6.67 20.57
C THR A 33 8.96 -5.45 21.46
N LEU A 34 8.43 -4.34 20.92
CA LEU A 34 8.32 -3.10 21.66
C LEU A 34 7.18 -3.15 22.69
N PRO A 35 7.46 -2.87 23.97
CA PRO A 35 6.50 -3.09 25.07
C PRO A 35 5.30 -2.12 25.07
N TYR A 36 5.36 -1.06 24.25
CA TYR A 36 4.30 -0.05 24.13
C TYR A 36 3.43 -0.22 22.88
N THR A 37 3.58 -1.30 22.15
CA THR A 37 2.71 -1.67 21.01
C THR A 37 1.66 -2.70 21.44
N ASN A 38 0.59 -2.79 20.69
CA ASN A 38 -0.39 -3.86 20.88
C ASN A 38 -0.03 -5.16 20.12
N GLY A 39 1.18 -5.22 19.55
CA GLY A 39 1.69 -6.37 18.80
C GLY A 39 1.13 -6.51 17.39
N LYS A 40 0.22 -5.64 16.93
CA LYS A 40 -0.30 -5.63 15.58
C LYS A 40 0.48 -4.69 14.68
N VAL A 41 0.71 -5.09 13.43
CA VAL A 41 1.49 -4.33 12.46
C VAL A 41 0.70 -4.18 11.16
N GLY A 42 0.55 -2.96 10.71
CA GLY A 42 0.03 -2.61 9.39
C GLY A 42 1.13 -2.12 8.47
N ILE A 43 0.96 -2.35 7.17
CA ILE A 43 1.85 -1.81 6.14
C ILE A 43 1.06 -0.96 5.16
N ILE A 44 1.62 0.18 4.78
CA ILE A 44 1.09 1.06 3.73
C ILE A 44 2.21 1.41 2.76
N GLY A 45 1.88 1.47 1.48
CA GLY A 45 2.85 1.85 0.46
C GLY A 45 2.22 2.55 -0.72
N PHE A 46 3.00 3.42 -1.34
CA PHE A 46 2.61 4.31 -2.43
C PHE A 46 3.43 3.98 -3.68
N CYS A 47 2.83 3.98 -4.87
CA CYS A 47 3.53 3.73 -6.12
C CYS A 47 4.29 2.37 -6.08
N SER A 48 5.60 2.36 -6.26
CA SER A 48 6.43 1.15 -6.08
C SER A 48 6.30 0.54 -4.69
N GLY A 49 6.10 1.35 -3.64
CA GLY A 49 5.79 0.89 -2.29
C GLY A 49 4.45 0.15 -2.20
N GLY A 50 3.44 0.56 -2.98
CA GLY A 50 2.17 -0.16 -3.10
C GLY A 50 2.34 -1.56 -3.71
N ARG A 51 3.21 -1.70 -4.71
CA ARG A 51 3.62 -3.02 -5.23
C ARG A 51 4.23 -3.89 -4.14
N GLN A 52 5.14 -3.31 -3.34
CA GLN A 52 5.80 -4.04 -2.25
C GLN A 52 4.82 -4.43 -1.14
N VAL A 53 3.79 -3.61 -0.90
CA VAL A 53 2.70 -3.95 0.04
C VAL A 53 1.94 -5.20 -0.43
N VAL A 54 1.60 -5.30 -1.72
CA VAL A 54 0.92 -6.51 -2.25
C VAL A 54 1.81 -7.73 -2.08
N LEU A 55 3.09 -7.64 -2.45
CA LEU A 55 4.04 -8.73 -2.26
C LEU A 55 4.18 -9.10 -0.78
N GLY A 56 4.30 -8.11 0.11
CA GLY A 56 4.41 -8.31 1.55
C GLY A 56 3.16 -8.95 2.16
N ALA A 57 1.97 -8.53 1.73
CA ALA A 57 0.71 -9.13 2.18
C ALA A 57 0.60 -10.62 1.82
N CYS A 58 1.29 -11.04 0.75
CA CYS A 58 1.33 -12.45 0.32
C CYS A 58 2.45 -13.26 0.97
N THR A 59 3.59 -12.65 1.32
CA THR A 59 4.82 -13.41 1.64
C THR A 59 5.35 -13.18 3.05
N LEU A 60 5.01 -12.06 3.70
CA LEU A 60 5.50 -11.73 5.04
C LEU A 60 4.61 -12.33 6.13
N LYS A 61 5.23 -12.55 7.29
CA LYS A 61 4.54 -13.00 8.48
C LYS A 61 4.24 -11.83 9.41
N GLY A 62 3.07 -11.89 10.04
CA GLY A 62 2.75 -10.91 11.08
C GLY A 62 2.32 -9.53 10.55
N VAL A 63 1.84 -9.46 9.31
CA VAL A 63 1.14 -8.29 8.78
C VAL A 63 -0.35 -8.46 9.07
N ASP A 64 -0.92 -7.57 9.87
CA ASP A 64 -2.32 -7.64 10.30
C ASP A 64 -3.24 -6.82 9.37
N ALA A 65 -2.71 -5.82 8.65
CA ALA A 65 -3.42 -5.04 7.65
C ALA A 65 -2.46 -4.48 6.59
N ALA A 66 -2.93 -4.39 5.35
CA ALA A 66 -2.18 -3.84 4.23
C ALA A 66 -2.98 -2.75 3.51
N VAL A 67 -2.31 -1.66 3.11
CA VAL A 67 -2.90 -0.58 2.32
C VAL A 67 -2.03 -0.33 1.09
N ASN A 68 -2.55 -0.69 -0.08
CA ASN A 68 -1.93 -0.47 -1.38
C ASN A 68 -2.46 0.82 -2.00
N CYS A 69 -1.64 1.87 -2.05
CA CYS A 69 -1.97 3.12 -2.72
C CYS A 69 -1.34 3.14 -4.11
N TRP A 70 -2.15 3.00 -5.14
CA TRP A 70 -1.77 3.02 -6.58
C TRP A 70 -0.47 2.25 -6.90
N GLY A 71 -0.33 1.06 -6.35
CA GLY A 71 0.82 0.20 -6.62
C GLY A 71 0.80 -0.35 -8.04
N GLY A 72 1.67 0.19 -8.89
CA GLY A 72 1.90 -0.33 -10.25
C GLY A 72 2.87 -1.51 -10.26
N GLY A 73 2.83 -2.34 -11.33
CA GLY A 73 3.71 -3.51 -11.47
C GLY A 73 3.34 -4.69 -10.57
N VAL A 74 2.10 -4.74 -10.12
CA VAL A 74 1.52 -5.90 -9.41
C VAL A 74 1.18 -7.01 -10.40
N THR A 75 0.70 -6.63 -11.59
CA THR A 75 0.42 -7.51 -12.72
C THR A 75 1.58 -7.50 -13.71
N PRO A 76 1.85 -8.61 -14.44
CA PRO A 76 2.89 -8.64 -15.46
C PRO A 76 2.50 -7.71 -16.64
N ARG A 77 3.52 -7.12 -17.27
CA ARG A 77 3.40 -6.37 -18.52
C ARG A 77 4.47 -6.85 -19.50
N ASP A 78 4.12 -6.98 -20.78
CA ASP A 78 5.09 -7.36 -21.81
C ASP A 78 6.23 -6.35 -21.95
N SER A 79 5.93 -5.07 -21.69
CA SER A 79 6.93 -3.99 -21.68
C SER A 79 7.87 -3.99 -20.47
N GLU A 80 7.58 -4.78 -19.44
CA GLU A 80 8.30 -4.83 -18.18
C GLU A 80 8.56 -6.29 -17.78
N PRO A 81 9.51 -6.95 -18.48
CA PRO A 81 9.80 -8.35 -18.20
C PRO A 81 10.37 -8.54 -16.79
N ALA A 82 10.21 -9.74 -16.27
CA ALA A 82 10.81 -10.14 -15.01
C ALA A 82 12.33 -9.92 -15.04
N THR A 83 12.88 -9.49 -13.91
CA THR A 83 14.32 -9.26 -13.72
C THR A 83 14.85 -10.14 -12.58
N PRO A 84 16.17 -10.34 -12.46
CA PRO A 84 16.72 -11.03 -11.29
C PRO A 84 16.34 -10.35 -9.96
N ALA A 85 16.11 -9.04 -9.97
CA ALA A 85 15.66 -8.29 -8.80
C ALA A 85 14.16 -8.51 -8.48
N MET A 86 13.36 -8.68 -9.52
CA MET A 86 11.90 -8.88 -9.46
C MET A 86 11.51 -10.07 -10.36
N PRO A 87 11.75 -11.32 -9.89
CA PRO A 87 11.63 -12.50 -10.73
C PRO A 87 10.18 -12.93 -11.00
N LYS A 88 9.24 -12.46 -10.19
CA LYS A 88 7.81 -12.76 -10.30
C LYS A 88 6.98 -11.51 -10.04
N SER A 89 5.79 -11.48 -10.59
CA SER A 89 4.80 -10.44 -10.29
C SER A 89 4.11 -10.72 -8.96
N PRO A 90 3.80 -9.72 -8.12
CA PRO A 90 3.08 -9.93 -6.87
C PRO A 90 1.76 -10.70 -7.02
N ILE A 91 1.07 -10.57 -8.15
CA ILE A 91 -0.18 -11.28 -8.42
C ILE A 91 -0.02 -12.80 -8.41
N ASP A 92 1.18 -13.31 -8.74
CA ASP A 92 1.47 -14.75 -8.74
C ASP A 92 1.43 -15.38 -7.34
N PHE A 93 1.46 -14.55 -6.30
CA PHE A 93 1.43 -14.96 -4.89
C PHE A 93 0.07 -14.73 -4.21
N ILE A 94 -0.94 -14.24 -4.94
CA ILE A 94 -2.25 -13.90 -4.33
C ILE A 94 -2.91 -15.10 -3.64
N ALA A 95 -2.69 -16.31 -4.13
CA ALA A 95 -3.22 -17.51 -3.49
C ALA A 95 -2.72 -17.67 -2.02
N ASP A 96 -1.52 -17.21 -1.73
CA ASP A 96 -0.89 -17.32 -0.40
C ASP A 96 -1.24 -16.14 0.53
N MET A 97 -1.92 -15.10 0.01
CA MET A 97 -2.26 -13.92 0.81
C MET A 97 -3.22 -14.24 1.95
N ASN A 98 -2.84 -13.90 3.17
CA ASN A 98 -3.69 -14.03 4.36
C ASN A 98 -3.96 -12.67 5.05
N THR A 99 -3.32 -11.61 4.59
CA THR A 99 -3.47 -10.26 5.15
C THR A 99 -4.64 -9.55 4.47
N PRO A 100 -5.59 -8.97 5.21
CA PRO A 100 -6.63 -8.13 4.64
C PRO A 100 -6.01 -6.89 3.97
N MET A 101 -6.44 -6.57 2.75
CA MET A 101 -5.86 -5.52 1.93
C MET A 101 -6.87 -4.47 1.49
N LEU A 102 -6.57 -3.21 1.78
CA LEU A 102 -7.22 -2.05 1.17
C LEU A 102 -6.44 -1.62 -0.08
N GLY A 103 -7.13 -1.37 -1.17
CA GLY A 103 -6.58 -0.76 -2.38
C GLY A 103 -7.18 0.63 -2.61
N ILE A 104 -6.34 1.62 -2.89
CA ILE A 104 -6.71 3.00 -3.16
C ILE A 104 -6.12 3.38 -4.52
N PHE A 105 -6.98 3.67 -5.51
CA PHE A 105 -6.57 3.87 -6.89
C PHE A 105 -7.26 5.07 -7.53
N GLY A 106 -6.57 5.71 -8.48
CA GLY A 106 -7.16 6.73 -9.35
C GLY A 106 -7.54 6.13 -10.70
N ASN A 107 -8.71 6.52 -11.24
CA ASN A 107 -9.18 6.03 -12.54
C ASN A 107 -8.45 6.68 -13.72
N ASP A 108 -7.74 7.79 -13.51
CA ASP A 108 -6.92 8.47 -14.53
C ASP A 108 -5.42 8.08 -14.42
N ASP A 109 -5.12 7.03 -13.63
CA ASP A 109 -3.73 6.58 -13.47
C ASP A 109 -3.30 5.72 -14.67
N ALA A 110 -2.11 6.02 -15.19
CA ALA A 110 -1.48 5.22 -16.25
C ALA A 110 -0.73 3.99 -15.70
N ARG A 111 -0.51 3.93 -14.35
CA ARG A 111 0.20 2.81 -13.71
C ARG A 111 -0.02 2.76 -12.19
N PRO A 112 -0.94 1.91 -11.69
CA PRO A 112 -1.70 0.91 -12.46
C PRO A 112 -2.82 1.55 -13.28
N THR A 113 -3.10 0.99 -14.46
CA THR A 113 -4.31 1.35 -15.19
C THR A 113 -5.54 0.75 -14.51
N PRO A 114 -6.76 1.28 -14.76
CA PRO A 114 -8.00 0.67 -14.27
C PRO A 114 -8.13 -0.82 -14.64
N GLU A 115 -7.65 -1.23 -15.82
CA GLU A 115 -7.66 -2.63 -16.26
C GLU A 115 -6.74 -3.50 -15.41
N GLU A 116 -5.55 -3.01 -15.05
CA GLU A 116 -4.63 -3.74 -14.16
C GLU A 116 -5.21 -3.87 -12.76
N VAL A 117 -5.91 -2.85 -12.27
CA VAL A 117 -6.64 -2.91 -11.00
C VAL A 117 -7.76 -3.95 -11.08
N ASN A 118 -8.49 -4.04 -12.21
CA ASN A 118 -9.51 -5.07 -12.43
C ASN A 118 -8.90 -6.49 -12.38
N VAL A 119 -7.74 -6.70 -13.00
CA VAL A 119 -7.04 -7.99 -12.97
C VAL A 119 -6.64 -8.38 -11.55
N LEU A 120 -6.09 -7.46 -10.77
CA LEU A 120 -5.76 -7.70 -9.35
C LEU A 120 -7.02 -8.03 -8.55
N GLU A 121 -8.09 -7.25 -8.72
CA GLU A 121 -9.35 -7.47 -8.02
C GLU A 121 -9.97 -8.84 -8.34
N ALA A 122 -9.94 -9.23 -9.62
CA ALA A 122 -10.41 -10.55 -10.06
C ALA A 122 -9.59 -11.68 -9.41
N ALA A 123 -8.27 -11.53 -9.31
CA ALA A 123 -7.41 -12.52 -8.67
C ALA A 123 -7.70 -12.67 -7.17
N LEU A 124 -7.90 -11.55 -6.46
CA LEU A 124 -8.28 -11.54 -5.04
C LEU A 124 -9.63 -12.23 -4.82
N LYS A 125 -10.61 -11.92 -5.65
CA LYS A 125 -11.94 -12.52 -5.61
C LYS A 125 -11.89 -14.02 -5.89
N ALA A 126 -11.18 -14.45 -6.94
CA ALA A 126 -11.04 -15.86 -7.30
C ALA A 126 -10.38 -16.71 -6.21
N ASN A 127 -9.52 -16.09 -5.38
CA ASN A 127 -8.84 -16.75 -4.26
C ASN A 127 -9.52 -16.48 -2.89
N ASN A 128 -10.75 -15.94 -2.87
CA ASN A 128 -11.53 -15.66 -1.67
C ASN A 128 -10.75 -14.81 -0.63
N LYS A 129 -10.00 -13.81 -1.08
CA LYS A 129 -9.20 -12.95 -0.19
C LYS A 129 -10.04 -11.82 0.40
N THR A 130 -9.68 -11.41 1.61
CA THR A 130 -10.31 -10.23 2.25
C THR A 130 -9.69 -8.96 1.69
N TYR A 131 -10.47 -8.19 0.96
CA TYR A 131 -10.02 -6.93 0.38
C TYR A 131 -11.16 -5.92 0.27
N GLU A 132 -10.79 -4.66 0.07
CA GLU A 132 -11.68 -3.55 -0.24
C GLU A 132 -10.95 -2.59 -1.19
N PHE A 133 -11.60 -2.12 -2.27
CA PHE A 133 -11.01 -1.21 -3.25
C PHE A 133 -11.83 0.07 -3.38
N HIS A 134 -11.16 1.20 -3.25
CA HIS A 134 -11.68 2.53 -3.53
C HIS A 134 -11.02 3.09 -4.78
N ARG A 135 -11.84 3.56 -5.70
CA ARG A 135 -11.41 4.09 -7.00
C ARG A 135 -11.97 5.49 -7.16
N TYR A 136 -11.13 6.43 -7.53
CA TYR A 136 -11.46 7.84 -7.59
C TYR A 136 -11.35 8.34 -9.02
N ASP A 137 -12.43 8.92 -9.54
CA ASP A 137 -12.45 9.62 -10.82
C ASP A 137 -11.67 10.93 -10.71
N ASN A 138 -11.11 11.40 -11.82
CA ASN A 138 -10.28 12.61 -11.89
C ASN A 138 -9.05 12.57 -10.95
N ALA A 139 -8.59 11.40 -10.60
CA ALA A 139 -7.41 11.15 -9.80
C ALA A 139 -6.40 10.31 -10.58
N GLY A 140 -5.19 10.85 -10.77
CA GLY A 140 -4.08 10.19 -11.42
C GLY A 140 -3.05 9.65 -10.43
N HIS A 141 -1.87 9.28 -10.94
CA HIS A 141 -0.81 8.74 -10.11
C HIS A 141 -0.33 9.72 -9.05
N GLY A 142 -0.29 9.29 -7.79
CA GLY A 142 0.23 10.11 -6.69
C GLY A 142 -0.69 11.22 -6.24
N PHE A 143 -2.00 11.08 -6.41
CA PHE A 143 -2.99 12.11 -6.12
C PHE A 143 -3.08 12.57 -4.65
N PHE A 144 -2.34 11.96 -3.73
CA PHE A 144 -2.20 12.44 -2.33
C PHE A 144 -1.14 13.54 -2.18
N ALA A 145 -0.27 13.74 -3.16
CA ALA A 145 0.88 14.63 -3.04
C ALA A 145 0.47 16.09 -3.27
N VAL A 146 0.29 16.84 -2.19
CA VAL A 146 -0.21 18.23 -2.18
C VAL A 146 0.66 19.23 -2.97
N ASP A 147 1.91 18.90 -3.20
CA ASP A 147 2.90 19.71 -3.92
C ASP A 147 3.01 19.35 -5.41
N ARG A 148 2.16 18.45 -5.91
CA ARG A 148 2.21 17.99 -7.30
C ARG A 148 0.96 18.37 -8.09
N PRO A 149 1.09 18.55 -9.42
CA PRO A 149 -0.07 18.81 -10.29
C PRO A 149 -1.13 17.70 -10.27
N SER A 150 -0.73 16.46 -9.91
CA SER A 150 -1.64 15.33 -9.78
C SER A 150 -2.47 15.32 -8.49
N TYR A 151 -2.29 16.30 -7.60
CA TYR A 151 -3.05 16.37 -6.37
C TYR A 151 -4.55 16.50 -6.63
N ALA A 152 -5.34 15.57 -6.14
CA ALA A 152 -6.78 15.59 -6.18
C ALA A 152 -7.33 15.64 -4.74
N GLN A 153 -7.65 16.86 -4.28
CA GLN A 153 -7.94 17.12 -2.86
C GLN A 153 -9.05 16.22 -2.29
N GLU A 154 -10.18 16.12 -2.98
CA GLU A 154 -11.32 15.34 -2.49
C GLU A 154 -10.97 13.85 -2.40
N ALA A 155 -10.35 13.29 -3.44
CA ALA A 155 -9.90 11.91 -3.48
C ALA A 155 -8.81 11.63 -2.43
N ALA A 156 -7.89 12.59 -2.21
CA ALA A 156 -6.83 12.45 -1.23
C ALA A 156 -7.38 12.41 0.21
N VAL A 157 -8.31 13.31 0.55
CA VAL A 157 -8.94 13.35 1.88
C VAL A 157 -9.77 12.10 2.12
N ALA A 158 -10.58 11.68 1.15
CA ALA A 158 -11.37 10.45 1.24
C ALA A 158 -10.46 9.22 1.40
N GLY A 159 -9.45 9.06 0.52
CA GLY A 159 -8.54 7.91 0.57
C GLY A 159 -7.73 7.81 1.87
N TRP A 160 -7.31 8.94 2.46
CA TRP A 160 -6.71 8.92 3.80
C TRP A 160 -7.69 8.50 4.87
N GLY A 161 -8.95 8.94 4.78
CA GLY A 161 -10.02 8.50 5.66
C GLY A 161 -10.21 6.99 5.62
N GLU A 162 -10.25 6.39 4.42
CA GLU A 162 -10.36 4.94 4.21
C GLU A 162 -9.15 4.19 4.77
N ALA A 163 -7.94 4.68 4.53
CA ALA A 163 -6.73 4.07 5.07
C ALA A 163 -6.72 4.04 6.60
N LEU A 164 -7.10 5.14 7.24
CA LEU A 164 -7.19 5.23 8.71
C LEU A 164 -8.31 4.33 9.25
N ALA A 165 -9.48 4.28 8.61
CA ALA A 165 -10.58 3.40 8.99
C ALA A 165 -10.17 1.92 8.88
N TRP A 166 -9.46 1.55 7.81
CA TRP A 166 -8.92 0.21 7.61
C TRP A 166 -7.96 -0.21 8.72
N PHE A 167 -7.01 0.65 9.04
CA PHE A 167 -6.08 0.38 10.14
C PHE A 167 -6.79 0.32 11.49
N ASN A 168 -7.75 1.19 11.76
CA ASN A 168 -8.54 1.11 12.99
C ASN A 168 -9.30 -0.21 13.11
N LYS A 169 -9.86 -0.72 12.01
CA LYS A 169 -10.59 -1.98 11.97
C LYS A 169 -9.71 -3.19 12.30
N TYR A 170 -8.49 -3.23 11.78
CA TYR A 170 -7.64 -4.42 11.88
C TYR A 170 -6.53 -4.30 12.93
N LEU A 171 -6.05 -3.10 13.21
CA LEU A 171 -4.98 -2.85 14.18
C LEU A 171 -5.50 -2.31 15.52
N GLY A 172 -6.74 -1.75 15.53
CA GLY A 172 -7.34 -1.29 16.77
C GLY A 172 -7.41 -2.47 17.77
N GLY A 173 -6.82 -2.33 18.93
CA GLY A 173 -7.04 -3.27 20.03
C GLY A 173 -8.52 -3.24 20.37
N GLY A 174 -9.18 -4.40 20.54
CA GLY A 174 -10.58 -4.53 20.92
C GLY A 174 -10.91 -3.94 22.30
N ALA A 175 -10.77 -2.64 22.44
CA ALA A 175 -11.31 -1.85 23.51
C ALA A 175 -12.57 -1.17 22.96
N GLY A 176 -13.69 -1.47 23.60
CA GLY A 176 -15.04 -1.16 23.23
C GLY A 176 -15.27 0.19 22.56
N ALA A 177 -16.22 0.19 21.65
CA ALA A 177 -16.89 1.36 21.15
C ALA A 177 -17.46 2.17 22.34
N ASN A 178 -16.67 3.09 22.85
CA ASN A 178 -17.14 4.23 23.63
C ASN A 178 -16.65 5.46 22.90
N GLY A 179 -17.57 5.99 22.08
CA GLY A 179 -17.39 7.31 21.49
C GLY A 179 -17.16 8.34 22.58
N GLN A 180 -16.05 9.03 22.44
CA GLN A 180 -15.90 10.44 22.80
C GLN A 180 -14.46 10.86 22.43
N GLY A 181 -14.36 11.88 21.60
CA GLY A 181 -13.10 12.54 21.32
C GLY A 181 -12.84 12.85 19.86
N ALA A 182 -13.82 13.40 19.14
CA ALA A 182 -13.51 14.25 18.00
C ALA A 182 -12.79 15.49 18.54
N GLY A 183 -11.46 15.44 18.56
CA GLY A 183 -10.64 16.60 18.88
C GLY A 183 -10.94 17.68 17.84
N GLN A 184 -11.53 18.77 18.30
CA GLN A 184 -11.72 19.99 17.53
C GLN A 184 -10.37 20.46 17.00
N VAL A 185 -10.23 20.51 15.69
CA VAL A 185 -9.12 21.21 15.03
C VAL A 185 -9.22 22.67 15.45
N PRO A 186 -8.18 23.29 16.04
CA PRO A 186 -8.22 24.70 16.35
C PRO A 186 -8.34 25.52 15.06
N THR A 187 -9.38 26.31 14.97
CA THR A 187 -9.55 27.32 13.91
C THR A 187 -8.42 28.34 14.06
N ALA A 188 -7.48 28.35 13.11
CA ALA A 188 -6.46 29.41 13.06
C ALA A 188 -7.14 30.74 12.86
N ALA A 189 -6.98 31.65 13.82
CA ALA A 189 -7.41 33.03 13.73
C ALA A 189 -6.67 33.71 12.56
N ARG A 190 -7.43 34.35 11.67
CA ARG A 190 -6.91 35.27 10.66
C ARG A 190 -6.34 36.50 11.36
N VAL A 191 -5.08 36.79 11.09
CA VAL A 191 -4.51 38.14 11.23
C VAL A 191 -4.21 38.67 9.85
#